data_a15bdf8e63b27f47511f5df213fde08b
#
_entry.id   a15bdf8e63b27f47511f5df213fde08b
#
_cell.length_a   1.000
_cell.length_b   1.000
_cell.length_c   1.000
_cell.angle_alpha   90.00
_cell.angle_beta   90.00
_cell.angle_gamma   90.00
#
_symmetry.space_group_name_H-M   'P 1'
#
loop_
_entity.id
_entity.type
_entity.pdbx_description
1 polymer ?
#
loop_
_entity_poly.entity_id
_entity_poly.type
_entity_poly.pdbx_seq_one_letter_code
_entity_poly.pdbx_strand_id
1 'polypeptide(L)'
;MDELAEFSKQKDNVDFAGRIVWEEVKDVQGNVVNDENGNPLKHEVFNFGKYKGWDVAEILTKDPGYFTWVLGSDFTNNTKQVLTRIRLREFNKRMGK
;
A
#
# COMPACT_ATOMS: atom_id res chain seq x y z
N MET A 1 1.15 8.93 -27.23
CA MET A 1 -0.05 8.43 -26.69
C MET A 1 0.15 7.16 -25.95
N ASP A 2 0.81 6.24 -26.59
CA ASP A 2 1.07 4.99 -25.94
C ASP A 2 1.83 5.17 -24.66
N GLU A 3 2.70 6.15 -24.64
CA GLU A 3 3.48 6.40 -23.46
C GLU A 3 2.63 6.76 -22.29
N LEU A 4 1.54 7.47 -22.55
CA LEU A 4 0.64 7.84 -21.49
C LEU A 4 0.02 6.60 -20.86
N ALA A 5 -0.31 5.63 -21.68
CA ALA A 5 -0.91 4.42 -21.17
C ALA A 5 0.06 3.70 -20.26
N GLU A 6 1.31 3.67 -20.64
CA GLU A 6 2.32 3.00 -19.82
C GLU A 6 2.54 3.72 -18.52
N PHE A 7 2.53 5.05 -18.58
CA PHE A 7 2.65 5.81 -17.35
C PHE A 7 1.52 5.51 -16.41
N SER A 8 0.32 5.35 -16.94
CA SER A 8 -0.82 5.05 -16.10
C SER A 8 -0.62 3.78 -15.32
N LYS A 9 -0.08 2.77 -15.97
CA LYS A 9 0.17 1.51 -15.29
C LYS A 9 1.19 1.67 -14.19
N GLN A 10 2.21 2.48 -14.45
CA GLN A 10 3.25 2.64 -13.46
C GLN A 10 2.80 3.45 -12.27
N LYS A 11 1.78 4.26 -12.44
CA LYS A 11 1.26 5.04 -11.34
C LYS A 11 0.67 4.18 -10.24
N ASP A 12 0.38 2.94 -10.52
CA ASP A 12 -0.16 2.06 -9.51
C ASP A 12 0.88 1.66 -8.48
N ASN A 13 2.16 1.88 -8.75
CA ASN A 13 3.19 1.56 -7.79
C ASN A 13 3.32 2.66 -6.76
N VAL A 14 3.40 2.27 -5.49
CA VAL A 14 3.63 3.23 -4.43
C VAL A 14 5.13 3.49 -4.29
N ASP A 15 5.93 2.45 -4.42
CA ASP A 15 7.38 2.59 -4.38
C ASP A 15 7.96 2.34 -5.77
N PHE A 16 9.22 2.69 -5.94
CA PHE A 16 9.85 2.56 -7.25
C PHE A 16 10.03 1.12 -7.69
N ALA A 17 10.22 0.23 -6.75
CA ALA A 17 10.47 -1.17 -7.07
C ALA A 17 9.20 -1.94 -7.35
N GLY A 18 8.04 -1.35 -7.12
CA GLY A 18 6.78 -2.03 -7.35
C GLY A 18 6.45 -3.07 -6.29
N ARG A 19 7.03 -2.97 -5.13
CA ARG A 19 6.75 -3.91 -4.06
C ARG A 19 5.53 -3.53 -3.26
N ILE A 20 5.17 -2.25 -3.29
CA ILE A 20 3.97 -1.73 -2.69
C ILE A 20 3.18 -1.07 -3.81
N VAL A 21 1.91 -1.44 -3.95
CA VAL A 21 1.10 -0.92 -5.05
C VAL A 21 -0.22 -0.42 -4.50
N TRP A 22 -0.87 0.44 -5.28
CA TRP A 22 -2.21 0.92 -4.97
C TRP A 22 -3.23 -0.06 -5.50
N GLU A 23 -4.24 -0.32 -4.71
CA GLU A 23 -5.33 -1.18 -5.14
C GLU A 23 -6.65 -0.56 -4.68
N GLU A 24 -7.68 -0.72 -5.49
CA GLU A 24 -8.98 -0.18 -5.15
C GLU A 24 -9.57 -0.97 -4.00
N VAL A 25 -10.16 -0.24 -3.05
CA VAL A 25 -10.82 -0.86 -1.91
C VAL A 25 -12.14 -1.47 -2.40
N LYS A 26 -12.41 -2.70 -2.00
CA LYS A 26 -13.65 -3.37 -2.39
C LYS A 26 -14.40 -3.82 -1.16
N ASP A 27 -15.73 -3.80 -1.28
CA ASP A 27 -16.55 -4.25 -0.17
C ASP A 27 -16.69 -5.78 -0.21
N VAL A 28 -17.48 -6.32 0.70
CA VAL A 28 -17.59 -7.77 0.82
C VAL A 28 -18.18 -8.41 -0.42
N GLN A 29 -18.90 -7.64 -1.23
CA GLN A 29 -19.50 -8.16 -2.45
C GLN A 29 -18.58 -8.01 -3.65
N GLY A 30 -17.43 -7.39 -3.46
CA GLY A 30 -16.50 -7.21 -4.56
C GLY A 30 -16.66 -5.92 -5.33
N ASN A 31 -17.53 -5.04 -4.86
CA ASN A 31 -17.75 -3.76 -5.54
C ASN A 31 -16.76 -2.73 -5.05
N VAL A 32 -16.31 -1.88 -5.98
CA VAL A 32 -15.38 -0.82 -5.63
C VAL A 32 -16.08 0.19 -4.73
N VAL A 33 -15.40 0.55 -3.64
CA VAL A 33 -15.89 1.55 -2.70
C VAL A 33 -15.40 2.92 -3.16
N ASN A 34 -16.33 3.88 -3.21
CA ASN A 34 -15.99 5.24 -3.62
C ASN A 34 -16.05 6.19 -2.45
N ASP A 35 -15.29 7.29 -2.56
CA ASP A 35 -15.33 8.32 -1.54
C ASP A 35 -16.53 9.25 -1.78
N GLU A 36 -16.59 10.34 -1.00
CA GLU A 36 -17.70 11.28 -1.10
C GLU A 36 -17.80 11.91 -2.47
N ASN A 37 -16.68 12.03 -3.15
CA ASN A 37 -16.64 12.68 -4.47
C ASN A 37 -16.90 11.73 -5.61
N GLY A 38 -17.12 10.47 -5.31
CA GLY A 38 -17.36 9.48 -6.34
C GLY A 38 -16.10 8.85 -6.91
N ASN A 39 -14.96 9.15 -6.34
CA ASN A 39 -13.70 8.58 -6.80
C ASN A 39 -13.41 7.28 -6.06
N PRO A 40 -12.83 6.29 -6.75
CA PRO A 40 -12.52 5.02 -6.07
C PRO A 40 -11.54 5.23 -4.94
N LEU A 41 -11.84 4.65 -3.81
CA LEU A 41 -10.89 4.62 -2.71
C LEU A 41 -9.78 3.65 -3.04
N LYS A 42 -8.55 4.00 -2.65
CA LYS A 42 -7.40 3.15 -2.89
C LYS A 42 -6.59 3.00 -1.63
N HIS A 43 -5.90 1.90 -1.52
CA HIS A 43 -5.05 1.64 -0.37
C HIS A 43 -3.78 0.96 -0.84
N GLU A 44 -2.75 1.05 0.00
CA GLU A 44 -1.48 0.39 -0.30
C GLU A 44 -1.58 -1.09 0.04
N VAL A 45 -1.10 -1.94 -0.87
CA VAL A 45 -1.05 -3.37 -0.60
C VAL A 45 0.34 -3.88 -0.90
N PHE A 46 0.70 -4.98 -0.24
CA PHE A 46 1.95 -5.65 -0.54
C PHE A 46 1.86 -6.34 -1.88
N ASN A 47 2.93 -6.26 -2.65
CA ASN A 47 3.00 -6.92 -3.95
C ASN A 47 4.09 -7.97 -3.97
N PHE A 48 4.43 -8.54 -2.82
CA PHE A 48 5.45 -9.57 -2.74
C PHE A 48 5.26 -10.37 -1.45
N GLY A 49 5.87 -11.54 -1.42
CA GLY A 49 5.92 -12.33 -0.20
C GLY A 49 4.60 -12.96 0.17
N LYS A 50 4.51 -13.40 1.40
CA LYS A 50 3.34 -14.16 1.84
C LYS A 50 2.10 -13.31 2.01
N TYR A 51 2.26 -12.00 2.07
CA TYR A 51 1.13 -11.09 2.23
C TYR A 51 0.80 -10.33 0.94
N LYS A 52 1.22 -10.89 -0.20
CA LYS A 52 0.89 -10.26 -1.46
C LYS A 52 -0.62 -10.09 -1.59
N GLY A 53 -1.05 -8.88 -1.93
CA GLY A 53 -2.46 -8.58 -2.07
C GLY A 53 -3.13 -8.13 -0.78
N TRP A 54 -2.42 -8.09 0.32
CA TRP A 54 -2.98 -7.68 1.60
C TRP A 54 -2.71 -6.19 1.84
N ASP A 55 -3.66 -5.55 2.49
CA ASP A 55 -3.51 -4.15 2.89
C ASP A 55 -2.30 -4.01 3.81
N VAL A 56 -1.42 -3.06 3.48
CA VAL A 56 -0.21 -2.86 4.26
C VAL A 56 -0.56 -2.43 5.69
N ALA A 57 -1.53 -1.55 5.85
CA ALA A 57 -1.91 -1.09 7.18
C ALA A 57 -2.50 -2.22 8.01
N GLU A 58 -3.21 -3.13 7.36
CA GLU A 58 -3.78 -4.25 8.07
C GLU A 58 -2.68 -5.18 8.59
N ILE A 59 -1.66 -5.42 7.78
CA ILE A 59 -0.56 -6.27 8.21
C ILE A 59 0.22 -5.62 9.33
N LEU A 60 0.31 -4.31 9.32
CA LEU A 60 0.99 -3.60 10.41
C LEU A 60 0.35 -3.93 11.75
N THR A 61 -0.96 -4.08 11.78
CA THR A 61 -1.68 -4.43 13.00
C THR A 61 -1.64 -5.94 13.27
N LYS A 62 -1.79 -6.73 12.20
CA LYS A 62 -1.92 -8.16 12.32
C LYS A 62 -0.57 -8.84 12.59
N ASP A 63 0.47 -8.37 11.92
CA ASP A 63 1.78 -9.00 12.00
C ASP A 63 2.88 -7.94 11.98
N PRO A 64 3.00 -7.17 13.06
CA PRO A 64 4.01 -6.11 13.09
C PRO A 64 5.44 -6.64 12.93
N GLY A 65 5.67 -7.88 13.29
CA GLY A 65 6.98 -8.47 13.10
C GLY A 65 7.38 -8.57 11.64
N TYR A 66 6.41 -8.76 10.78
CA TYR A 66 6.68 -8.80 9.36
C TYR A 66 7.21 -7.45 8.88
N PHE A 67 6.61 -6.37 9.36
CA PHE A 67 7.09 -5.02 9.04
C PHE A 67 8.54 -4.85 9.47
N THR A 68 8.83 -5.27 10.70
CA THR A 68 10.19 -5.15 11.22
C THR A 68 11.16 -5.95 10.37
N TRP A 69 10.75 -7.15 9.97
CA TRP A 69 11.59 -7.98 9.13
C TRP A 69 11.86 -7.31 7.78
N VAL A 70 10.82 -6.76 7.16
CA VAL A 70 10.98 -6.10 5.86
C VAL A 70 11.90 -4.90 5.99
N LEU A 71 11.72 -4.10 7.04
CA LEU A 71 12.53 -2.90 7.21
C LEU A 71 13.99 -3.24 7.46
N GLY A 72 14.26 -4.42 7.98
CA GLY A 72 15.62 -4.87 8.19
C GLY A 72 16.20 -5.68 7.06
N SER A 73 15.46 -5.88 6.00
CA SER A 73 15.91 -6.71 4.89
C SER A 73 16.57 -5.87 3.82
N ASP A 74 16.96 -6.55 2.74
CA ASP A 74 17.72 -5.94 1.66
C ASP A 74 16.84 -5.25 0.63
N PHE A 75 15.75 -4.64 1.04
CA PHE A 75 14.95 -3.87 0.11
C PHE A 75 15.56 -2.50 -0.09
N THR A 76 15.19 -1.86 -1.19
CA THR A 76 15.72 -0.53 -1.47
C THR A 76 15.27 0.46 -0.41
N ASN A 77 16.03 1.54 -0.28
CA ASN A 77 15.66 2.59 0.67
C ASN A 77 14.31 3.18 0.35
N ASN A 78 13.97 3.28 -0.92
CA ASN A 78 12.67 3.83 -1.30
C ASN A 78 11.53 3.00 -0.73
N THR A 79 11.62 1.67 -0.87
CA THR A 79 10.59 0.79 -0.32
C THR A 79 10.50 0.94 1.20
N LYS A 80 11.65 1.01 1.86
CA LYS A 80 11.67 1.16 3.30
C LYS A 80 11.07 2.48 3.74
N GLN A 81 11.34 3.55 2.99
CA GLN A 81 10.77 4.85 3.30
C GLN A 81 9.27 4.85 3.15
N VAL A 82 8.77 4.21 2.11
CA VAL A 82 7.32 4.11 1.90
C VAL A 82 6.67 3.39 3.07
N LEU A 83 7.25 2.25 3.47
CA LEU A 83 6.68 1.48 4.57
C LEU A 83 6.76 2.24 5.89
N THR A 84 7.84 2.93 6.12
CA THR A 84 7.99 3.72 7.33
C THR A 84 6.95 4.84 7.38
N ARG A 85 6.72 5.49 6.24
CA ARG A 85 5.73 6.55 6.16
C ARG A 85 4.33 6.01 6.44
N ILE A 86 4.01 4.86 5.90
CA ILE A 86 2.71 4.24 6.15
C ILE A 86 2.57 3.91 7.63
N ARG A 87 3.62 3.36 8.22
CA ARG A 87 3.60 3.00 9.62
C ARG A 87 3.36 4.22 10.50
N LEU A 88 4.06 5.31 10.21
CA LEU A 88 3.88 6.52 10.99
C LEU A 88 2.49 7.10 10.82
N ARG A 89 1.98 7.06 9.59
CA ARG A 89 0.64 7.58 9.33
C ARG A 89 -0.40 6.80 10.14
N GLU A 90 -0.30 5.48 10.13
CA GLU A 90 -1.26 4.67 10.86
C GLU A 90 -1.11 4.83 12.36
N PHE A 91 0.11 4.97 12.82
CA PHE A 91 0.35 5.20 14.23
C PHE A 91 -0.27 6.52 14.67
N ASN A 92 -0.09 7.56 13.86
CA ASN A 92 -0.65 8.87 14.19
C ASN A 92 -2.17 8.85 14.16
N LYS A 93 -2.76 8.08 13.27
CA LYS A 93 -4.22 7.98 13.21
C LYS A 93 -4.77 7.42 14.52
N ARG A 94 -4.11 6.42 15.06
CA ARG A 94 -4.57 5.83 16.31
C ARG A 94 -4.40 6.78 17.48
N MET A 95 -3.29 7.51 17.48
CA MET A 95 -3.00 8.40 18.58
C MET A 95 -3.79 9.68 18.48
N GLY A 96 -4.03 10.10 17.27
CA GLY A 96 -4.61 11.40 17.05
C GLY A 96 -6.07 11.51 17.31
N LYS A 97 -6.73 10.41 17.56
CA LYS A 97 -8.11 10.43 17.72
C LYS A 97 -8.61 11.10 18.87
#